data_683274b015cdff00e6900159e02a2bc5
#
_entry.id   683274b015cdff00e6900159e02a2bc5
#
_cell.length_a   1.000
_cell.length_b   1.000
_cell.length_c   1.000
_cell.angle_alpha   90.00
_cell.angle_beta   90.00
_cell.angle_gamma   90.00
#
_symmetry.space_group_name_H-M   'P 1'
#
loop_
_entity.id
_entity.type
_entity.pdbx_description
1 polymer ?
#
loop_
_entity_poly.entity_id
_entity_poly.type
_entity_poly.pdbx_seq_one_letter_code
_entity_poly.pdbx_strand_id
1 'polypeptide(L)'
;MNIGIVGLGLIGGSFAKAYKHAGEHTVYGFDIDRKILDFAMLDEAVDQVLNVQNLEQCDLLLLCVYPDRAIEYLEEAAPHILPKTVVIDCCGTKQNVCRECFKLAEKYKFLFVGGHPMAGTQYSGFKYSRAGLFKGAYMILVPPVYDDIELLDKVKMLLAPAEFGHFSVIGAEQHDQIIAFTSQLPHIVSNAYVKSPSARIHK
;
A
#
# COMPACT_ATOMS: atom_id res chain seq x y z
N MET A 1 13.11 -12.62 2.01
CA MET A 1 12.38 -12.11 0.85
C MET A 1 12.92 -10.73 0.49
N ASN A 2 12.81 -10.35 -0.76
CA ASN A 2 13.18 -9.03 -1.26
C ASN A 2 11.91 -8.21 -1.48
N ILE A 3 11.78 -7.09 -0.80
CA ILE A 3 10.59 -6.26 -0.81
C ILE A 3 10.92 -4.87 -1.35
N GLY A 4 10.28 -4.50 -2.46
CA GLY A 4 10.30 -3.14 -2.99
C GLY A 4 9.15 -2.31 -2.39
N ILE A 5 9.44 -1.10 -1.92
CA ILE A 5 8.44 -0.19 -1.36
C ILE A 5 8.56 1.17 -2.04
N VAL A 6 7.48 1.60 -2.68
CA VAL A 6 7.34 2.88 -3.36
C VAL A 6 6.49 3.81 -2.50
N GLY A 7 7.09 4.91 -2.04
CA GLY A 7 6.49 5.84 -1.08
C GLY A 7 6.74 5.43 0.36
N LEU A 8 7.60 6.16 1.04
CA LEU A 8 8.03 5.91 2.42
C LEU A 8 7.31 6.83 3.42
N GLY A 9 6.00 7.03 3.20
CA GLY A 9 5.13 7.72 4.16
C GLY A 9 4.82 6.87 5.40
N LEU A 10 3.65 7.13 6.02
CA LEU A 10 3.18 6.34 7.17
C LEU A 10 3.04 4.86 6.81
N ILE A 11 2.38 4.54 5.71
CA ILE A 11 2.07 3.16 5.30
C ILE A 11 3.33 2.45 4.83
N GLY A 12 4.05 2.99 3.83
CA GLY A 12 5.25 2.33 3.30
C GLY A 12 6.39 2.23 4.31
N GLY A 13 6.61 3.28 5.13
CA GLY A 13 7.57 3.21 6.22
C GLY A 13 7.20 2.18 7.29
N SER A 14 5.90 1.98 7.55
CA SER A 14 5.46 0.93 8.49
C SER A 14 5.64 -0.47 7.91
N PHE A 15 5.40 -0.69 6.62
CA PHE A 15 5.76 -1.95 5.97
C PHE A 15 7.27 -2.19 6.05
N ALA A 16 8.09 -1.20 5.68
CA ALA A 16 9.54 -1.31 5.77
C ALA A 16 9.98 -1.79 7.17
N LYS A 17 9.52 -1.10 8.21
CA LYS A 17 9.82 -1.47 9.61
C LYS A 17 9.27 -2.83 10.01
N ALA A 18 8.08 -3.21 9.52
CA ALA A 18 7.49 -4.52 9.82
C ALA A 18 8.36 -5.66 9.24
N TYR A 19 8.81 -5.54 7.98
CA TYR A 19 9.71 -6.52 7.38
C TYR A 19 11.07 -6.58 8.09
N LYS A 20 11.66 -5.45 8.45
CA LYS A 20 12.92 -5.42 9.19
C LYS A 20 12.77 -6.04 10.59
N HIS A 21 11.65 -5.81 11.25
CA HIS A 21 11.36 -6.39 12.58
C HIS A 21 11.13 -7.90 12.52
N ALA A 22 10.54 -8.41 11.46
CA ALA A 22 10.22 -9.83 11.30
C ALA A 22 11.44 -10.71 10.99
N GLY A 23 12.61 -10.14 10.68
CA GLY A 23 13.85 -10.87 10.49
C GLY A 23 14.55 -10.65 9.17
N GLU A 24 15.10 -11.69 8.55
CA GLU A 24 15.98 -11.63 7.38
C GLU A 24 15.26 -11.30 6.08
N HIS A 25 14.86 -10.03 5.92
CA HIS A 25 14.30 -9.49 4.69
C HIS A 25 15.15 -8.34 4.19
N THR A 26 15.28 -8.23 2.86
CA THR A 26 15.91 -7.08 2.22
C THR A 26 14.83 -6.12 1.75
N VAL A 27 14.89 -4.89 2.23
CA VAL A 27 13.93 -3.83 1.89
C VAL A 27 14.59 -2.82 0.97
N TYR A 28 14.03 -2.69 -0.23
CA TYR A 28 14.38 -1.66 -1.21
C TYR A 28 13.33 -0.56 -1.13
N GLY A 29 13.76 0.67 -0.93
CA GLY A 29 12.85 1.81 -0.78
C GLY A 29 13.01 2.84 -1.89
N PHE A 30 11.90 3.44 -2.31
CA PHE A 30 11.87 4.61 -3.17
C PHE A 30 10.91 5.65 -2.59
N ASP A 31 11.39 6.88 -2.54
CA ASP A 31 10.54 8.06 -2.29
C ASP A 31 11.02 9.21 -3.18
N ILE A 32 10.08 10.04 -3.65
CA ILE A 32 10.40 11.22 -4.46
C ILE A 32 11.16 12.27 -3.62
N ASP A 33 10.91 12.32 -2.32
CA ASP A 33 11.68 13.14 -1.38
C ASP A 33 12.91 12.37 -0.90
N ARG A 34 14.06 12.72 -1.44
CA ARG A 34 15.35 12.13 -1.09
C ARG A 34 15.63 12.16 0.40
N LYS A 35 15.19 13.19 1.12
CA LYS A 35 15.41 13.31 2.57
C LYS A 35 14.65 12.22 3.35
N ILE A 36 13.45 11.86 2.88
CA ILE A 36 12.67 10.76 3.49
C ILE A 36 13.39 9.43 3.28
N LEU A 37 13.89 9.19 2.07
CA LEU A 37 14.63 7.97 1.75
C LEU A 37 15.92 7.87 2.57
N ASP A 38 16.72 8.94 2.64
CA ASP A 38 17.97 8.97 3.41
C ASP A 38 17.69 8.76 4.91
N PHE A 39 16.59 9.32 5.43
CA PHE A 39 16.19 9.11 6.82
C PHE A 39 15.70 7.66 7.06
N ALA A 40 14.97 7.06 6.12
CA ALA A 40 14.55 5.66 6.22
C ALA A 40 15.74 4.68 6.19
N MET A 41 16.79 4.99 5.42
CA MET A 41 18.03 4.22 5.42
C MET A 41 18.82 4.41 6.72
N LEU A 42 18.89 5.62 7.25
CA LEU A 42 19.53 5.89 8.54
C LEU A 42 18.82 5.19 9.71
N ASP A 43 17.50 5.09 9.65
CA ASP A 43 16.62 4.38 10.61
C ASP A 43 16.66 2.85 10.42
N GLU A 44 17.49 2.35 9.49
CA GLU A 44 17.63 0.93 9.13
C GLU A 44 16.32 0.25 8.69
N ALA A 45 15.32 1.05 8.31
CA ALA A 45 14.07 0.54 7.77
C ALA A 45 14.18 0.15 6.29
N VAL A 46 15.15 0.73 5.57
CA VAL A 46 15.44 0.47 4.16
C VAL A 46 16.92 0.12 4.02
N ASP A 47 17.21 -1.00 3.36
CA ASP A 47 18.58 -1.47 3.13
C ASP A 47 19.22 -0.81 1.90
N GLN A 48 18.43 -0.64 0.84
CA GLN A 48 18.92 -0.12 -0.45
C GLN A 48 17.88 0.73 -1.15
N VAL A 49 18.34 1.61 -2.02
CA VAL A 49 17.45 2.39 -2.90
C VAL A 49 16.82 1.46 -3.95
N LEU A 50 15.49 1.48 -4.05
CA LEU A 50 14.77 0.78 -5.12
C LEU A 50 15.06 1.48 -6.46
N ASN A 51 15.49 0.71 -7.44
CA ASN A 51 15.77 1.16 -8.80
C ASN A 51 15.44 0.04 -9.81
N VAL A 52 15.56 0.34 -11.10
CA VAL A 52 15.23 -0.59 -12.18
C VAL A 52 16.03 -1.90 -12.09
N GLN A 53 17.31 -1.83 -11.68
CA GLN A 53 18.20 -3.00 -11.63
C GLN A 53 17.82 -3.98 -10.52
N ASN A 54 17.24 -3.51 -9.43
CA ASN A 54 16.84 -4.37 -8.32
C ASN A 54 15.34 -4.70 -8.25
N LEU A 55 14.53 -4.11 -9.13
CA LEU A 55 13.14 -4.54 -9.32
C LEU A 55 13.02 -6.02 -9.67
N GLU A 56 13.92 -6.54 -10.51
CA GLU A 56 13.97 -7.96 -10.90
C GLU A 56 14.24 -8.92 -9.73
N GLN A 57 14.78 -8.41 -8.63
CA GLN A 57 15.06 -9.19 -7.43
C GLN A 57 13.87 -9.27 -6.49
N CYS A 58 12.89 -8.37 -6.63
CA CYS A 58 11.77 -8.27 -5.70
C CYS A 58 10.82 -9.47 -5.80
N ASP A 59 10.44 -10.00 -4.66
CA ASP A 59 9.36 -10.96 -4.51
C ASP A 59 8.00 -10.26 -4.37
N LEU A 60 8.02 -9.09 -3.73
CA LEU A 60 6.88 -8.21 -3.49
C LEU A 60 7.24 -6.76 -3.80
N LEU A 61 6.34 -6.06 -4.50
CA LEU A 61 6.40 -4.62 -4.71
C LEU A 61 5.16 -3.95 -4.12
N LEU A 62 5.34 -3.08 -3.13
CA LEU A 62 4.27 -2.34 -2.46
C LEU A 62 4.23 -0.89 -2.99
N LEU A 63 3.08 -0.48 -3.55
CA LEU A 63 2.85 0.88 -4.02
C LEU A 63 2.11 1.68 -2.94
N CYS A 64 2.84 2.39 -2.09
CA CYS A 64 2.34 3.12 -0.93
C CYS A 64 2.24 4.63 -1.20
N VAL A 65 1.78 4.99 -2.38
CA VAL A 65 1.61 6.36 -2.88
C VAL A 65 0.16 6.62 -3.27
N TYR A 66 -0.16 7.86 -3.69
CA TYR A 66 -1.50 8.19 -4.19
C TYR A 66 -1.83 7.42 -5.48
N PRO A 67 -3.12 7.16 -5.78
CA PRO A 67 -3.54 6.32 -6.90
C PRO A 67 -2.91 6.67 -8.25
N ASP A 68 -2.92 7.95 -8.63
CA ASP A 68 -2.36 8.38 -9.91
C ASP A 68 -0.83 8.16 -9.96
N ARG A 69 -0.15 8.40 -8.85
CA ARG A 69 1.30 8.15 -8.73
C ARG A 69 1.65 6.66 -8.73
N ALA A 70 0.77 5.82 -8.20
CA ALA A 70 0.94 4.37 -8.26
C ALA A 70 0.85 3.86 -9.70
N ILE A 71 -0.10 4.38 -10.48
CA ILE A 71 -0.25 4.05 -11.90
C ILE A 71 0.98 4.52 -12.69
N GLU A 72 1.34 5.81 -12.57
CA GLU A 72 2.50 6.39 -13.26
C GLU A 72 3.79 5.61 -12.97
N TYR A 73 4.07 5.33 -11.69
CA TYR A 73 5.24 4.54 -11.32
C TYR A 73 5.21 3.14 -11.91
N LEU A 74 4.04 2.48 -11.88
CA LEU A 74 3.93 1.12 -12.40
C LEU A 74 4.04 1.07 -13.92
N GLU A 75 3.59 2.10 -14.65
CA GLU A 75 3.78 2.21 -16.11
C GLU A 75 5.27 2.22 -16.48
N GLU A 76 6.09 2.94 -15.72
CA GLU A 76 7.54 2.99 -15.93
C GLU A 76 8.25 1.71 -15.48
N ALA A 77 7.83 1.13 -14.35
CA ALA A 77 8.45 -0.04 -13.73
C ALA A 77 8.08 -1.37 -14.40
N ALA A 78 6.87 -1.47 -14.96
CA ALA A 78 6.28 -2.71 -15.45
C ALA A 78 7.17 -3.53 -16.42
N PRO A 79 7.91 -2.93 -17.36
CA PRO A 79 8.83 -3.69 -18.24
C PRO A 79 9.95 -4.44 -17.51
N HIS A 80 10.22 -4.08 -16.25
CA HIS A 80 11.33 -4.62 -15.45
C HIS A 80 10.84 -5.51 -14.29
N ILE A 81 9.53 -5.72 -14.16
CA ILE A 81 8.94 -6.58 -13.14
C ILE A 81 8.85 -8.00 -13.66
N LEU A 82 9.40 -8.95 -12.90
CA LEU A 82 9.37 -10.37 -13.29
C LEU A 82 8.01 -11.02 -13.02
N PRO A 83 7.64 -12.07 -13.77
CA PRO A 83 6.38 -12.81 -13.57
C PRO A 83 6.20 -13.41 -12.17
N LYS A 84 7.27 -13.66 -11.43
CA LYS A 84 7.22 -14.17 -10.05
C LYS A 84 6.78 -13.11 -9.04
N THR A 85 7.00 -11.81 -9.36
CA THR A 85 6.78 -10.69 -8.44
C THR A 85 5.29 -10.44 -8.26
N VAL A 86 4.87 -10.27 -7.02
CA VAL A 86 3.54 -9.77 -6.69
C VAL A 86 3.62 -8.27 -6.46
N VAL A 87 2.80 -7.52 -7.16
CA VAL A 87 2.63 -6.07 -6.97
C VAL A 87 1.33 -5.82 -6.23
N ILE A 88 1.39 -5.06 -5.14
CA ILE A 88 0.21 -4.68 -4.35
C ILE A 88 0.21 -3.16 -4.19
N ASP A 89 -0.87 -2.49 -4.59
CA ASP A 89 -1.08 -1.10 -4.21
C ASP A 89 -1.70 -1.00 -2.81
N CYS A 90 -1.46 0.10 -2.13
CA CYS A 90 -1.99 0.37 -0.80
C CYS A 90 -2.89 1.63 -0.78
N CYS A 91 -3.52 1.94 -1.91
CA CYS A 91 -4.35 3.12 -2.08
C CYS A 91 -5.69 3.01 -1.37
N GLY A 92 -6.26 4.15 -0.98
CA GLY A 92 -7.58 4.23 -0.35
C GLY A 92 -8.77 4.07 -1.30
N THR A 93 -8.56 4.08 -2.63
CA THR A 93 -9.57 3.84 -3.67
C THR A 93 -9.08 2.77 -4.63
N LYS A 94 -10.00 1.98 -5.21
CA LYS A 94 -9.64 0.79 -5.97
C LYS A 94 -10.02 0.82 -7.45
N GLN A 95 -11.14 1.43 -7.82
CA GLN A 95 -11.65 1.30 -9.19
C GLN A 95 -10.65 1.73 -10.25
N ASN A 96 -10.09 2.94 -10.13
CA ASN A 96 -9.17 3.47 -11.13
C ASN A 96 -7.82 2.73 -11.11
N VAL A 97 -7.22 2.59 -9.92
CA VAL A 97 -5.89 1.96 -9.80
C VAL A 97 -5.92 0.51 -10.22
N CYS A 98 -6.91 -0.27 -9.80
CA CYS A 98 -7.03 -1.67 -10.20
C CYS A 98 -7.24 -1.81 -11.71
N ARG A 99 -8.15 -1.00 -12.30
CA ARG A 99 -8.40 -1.03 -13.74
C ARG A 99 -7.15 -0.85 -14.57
N GLU A 100 -6.32 0.14 -14.24
CA GLU A 100 -5.11 0.42 -15.01
C GLU A 100 -3.97 -0.56 -14.69
N CYS A 101 -3.78 -0.89 -13.41
CA CYS A 101 -2.71 -1.81 -13.01
C CYS A 101 -2.97 -3.25 -13.46
N PHE A 102 -4.22 -3.72 -13.54
CA PHE A 102 -4.53 -5.03 -14.13
C PHE A 102 -4.15 -5.12 -15.61
N LYS A 103 -4.37 -4.05 -16.39
CA LYS A 103 -3.94 -4.00 -17.80
C LYS A 103 -2.42 -4.11 -17.95
N LEU A 104 -1.69 -3.41 -17.06
CA LEU A 104 -0.23 -3.49 -17.04
C LEU A 104 0.25 -4.89 -16.66
N ALA A 105 -0.35 -5.48 -15.62
CA ALA A 105 -0.02 -6.83 -15.17
C ALA A 105 -0.28 -7.89 -16.27
N GLU A 106 -1.39 -7.78 -16.98
CA GLU A 106 -1.70 -8.66 -18.12
C GLU A 106 -0.70 -8.48 -19.28
N LYS A 107 -0.35 -7.24 -19.60
CA LYS A 107 0.57 -6.91 -20.69
C LYS A 107 2.00 -7.41 -20.40
N TYR A 108 2.50 -7.21 -19.18
CA TYR A 108 3.88 -7.51 -18.79
C TYR A 108 4.06 -8.82 -18.01
N LYS A 109 2.93 -9.54 -17.74
CA LYS A 109 2.91 -10.90 -17.16
C LYS A 109 3.40 -11.00 -15.71
N PHE A 110 3.30 -9.93 -14.91
CA PHE A 110 3.49 -10.01 -13.46
C PHE A 110 2.13 -10.16 -12.74
N LEU A 111 2.18 -10.44 -11.42
CA LEU A 111 0.97 -10.58 -10.60
C LEU A 111 0.63 -9.23 -9.95
N PHE A 112 -0.62 -8.77 -10.11
CA PHE A 112 -1.10 -7.56 -9.41
C PHE A 112 -2.35 -7.87 -8.58
N VAL A 113 -2.39 -7.35 -7.36
CA VAL A 113 -3.56 -7.40 -6.48
C VAL A 113 -3.78 -6.01 -5.91
N GLY A 114 -4.98 -5.48 -6.04
CA GLY A 114 -5.35 -4.26 -5.34
C GLY A 114 -5.34 -4.49 -3.84
N GLY A 115 -4.80 -3.55 -3.07
CA GLY A 115 -4.73 -3.63 -1.63
C GLY A 115 -5.22 -2.37 -0.95
N HIS A 116 -5.77 -2.51 0.27
CA HIS A 116 -6.06 -1.38 1.14
C HIS A 116 -5.88 -1.81 2.60
N PRO A 117 -4.73 -1.50 3.21
CA PRO A 117 -4.52 -1.74 4.64
C PRO A 117 -5.42 -0.79 5.44
N MET A 118 -6.37 -1.36 6.20
CA MET A 118 -7.31 -0.60 7.03
C MET A 118 -6.63 -0.20 8.34
N ALA A 119 -5.56 0.56 8.22
CA ALA A 119 -4.76 1.05 9.34
C ALA A 119 -4.27 2.47 9.06
N GLY A 120 -4.22 3.28 10.08
CA GLY A 120 -3.76 4.65 9.96
C GLY A 120 -3.74 5.36 11.30
N THR A 121 -3.25 6.59 11.28
CA THR A 121 -3.26 7.50 12.41
C THR A 121 -3.68 8.89 11.93
N GLN A 122 -3.91 9.81 12.86
CA GLN A 122 -4.15 11.22 12.54
C GLN A 122 -2.91 11.93 11.96
N TYR A 123 -1.75 11.29 11.99
CA TYR A 123 -0.49 11.83 11.52
C TYR A 123 -0.04 11.15 10.23
N SER A 124 0.71 11.85 9.41
CA SER A 124 1.29 11.37 8.16
C SER A 124 2.81 11.49 8.15
N GLY A 125 3.46 10.77 7.23
CA GLY A 125 4.89 10.80 7.02
C GLY A 125 5.65 9.70 7.75
N PHE A 126 6.89 9.49 7.31
CA PHE A 126 7.78 8.41 7.79
C PHE A 126 8.00 8.42 9.30
N LYS A 127 8.15 9.61 9.90
CA LYS A 127 8.42 9.76 11.35
C LYS A 127 7.35 9.14 12.26
N TYR A 128 6.16 8.91 11.74
CA TYR A 128 5.06 8.27 12.48
C TYR A 128 4.87 6.80 12.13
N SER A 129 5.69 6.27 11.21
CA SER A 129 5.68 4.87 10.85
C SER A 129 6.19 3.98 11.99
N ARG A 130 5.62 2.78 12.09
CA ARG A 130 5.98 1.80 13.12
C ARG A 130 5.74 0.38 12.63
N ALA A 131 6.56 -0.58 13.04
CA ALA A 131 6.44 -1.98 12.63
C ALA A 131 5.05 -2.59 12.94
N GLY A 132 4.48 -2.26 14.10
CA GLY A 132 3.18 -2.81 14.52
C GLY A 132 1.95 -2.04 14.03
N LEU A 133 2.06 -1.16 13.02
CA LEU A 133 0.90 -0.37 12.54
C LEU A 133 -0.26 -1.25 12.08
N PHE A 134 0.04 -2.36 11.43
CA PHE A 134 -0.94 -3.25 10.78
C PHE A 134 -1.42 -4.39 11.68
N LYS A 135 -0.78 -4.58 12.83
CA LYS A 135 -1.07 -5.70 13.73
C LYS A 135 -2.53 -5.75 14.12
N GLY A 136 -3.19 -6.86 13.76
CA GLY A 136 -4.62 -7.08 14.00
C GLY A 136 -5.56 -6.30 13.08
N ALA A 137 -5.05 -5.43 12.20
CA ALA A 137 -5.87 -4.68 11.25
C ALA A 137 -6.41 -5.56 10.12
N TYR A 138 -7.41 -5.06 9.40
CA TYR A 138 -7.88 -5.67 8.16
C TYR A 138 -6.99 -5.27 6.99
N MET A 139 -6.71 -6.24 6.11
CA MET A 139 -6.18 -6.01 4.77
C MET A 139 -7.27 -6.35 3.76
N ILE A 140 -7.70 -5.36 2.99
CA ILE A 140 -8.65 -5.61 1.90
C ILE A 140 -7.84 -5.94 0.64
N LEU A 141 -8.26 -7.00 -0.06
CA LEU A 141 -7.64 -7.49 -1.28
C LEU A 141 -8.66 -7.43 -2.43
N VAL A 142 -8.21 -6.94 -3.57
CA VAL A 142 -8.95 -6.89 -4.82
C VAL A 142 -8.13 -7.63 -5.88
N PRO A 143 -8.27 -8.98 -5.96
CA PRO A 143 -7.55 -9.77 -6.95
C PRO A 143 -8.19 -9.63 -8.35
N PRO A 144 -7.46 -9.96 -9.44
CA PRO A 144 -8.02 -9.98 -10.79
C PRO A 144 -9.10 -11.06 -10.97
N VAL A 145 -8.95 -12.19 -10.25
CA VAL A 145 -9.90 -13.29 -10.18
C VAL A 145 -10.24 -13.53 -8.72
N TYR A 146 -11.53 -13.46 -8.40
CA TYR A 146 -12.01 -13.40 -7.01
C TYR A 146 -11.67 -14.67 -6.18
N ASP A 147 -11.68 -15.83 -6.80
CA ASP A 147 -11.47 -17.14 -6.18
C ASP A 147 -10.13 -17.79 -6.53
N ASP A 148 -9.14 -17.00 -6.94
CA ASP A 148 -7.76 -17.47 -7.13
C ASP A 148 -7.09 -17.70 -5.76
N ILE A 149 -7.33 -18.89 -5.21
CA ILE A 149 -6.83 -19.28 -3.88
C ILE A 149 -5.30 -19.30 -3.83
N GLU A 150 -4.63 -19.72 -4.90
CA GLU A 150 -3.16 -19.79 -4.94
C GLU A 150 -2.55 -18.39 -4.86
N LEU A 151 -3.09 -17.43 -5.60
CA LEU A 151 -2.67 -16.05 -5.53
C LEU A 151 -2.95 -15.43 -4.15
N LEU A 152 -4.13 -15.67 -3.59
CA LEU A 152 -4.52 -15.15 -2.28
C LEU A 152 -3.65 -15.70 -1.15
N ASP A 153 -3.32 -16.98 -1.17
CA ASP A 153 -2.43 -17.60 -0.18
C ASP A 153 -0.99 -17.07 -0.33
N LYS A 154 -0.51 -16.91 -1.57
CA LYS A 154 0.78 -16.26 -1.84
C LYS A 154 0.83 -14.84 -1.27
N VAL A 155 -0.22 -14.04 -1.50
CA VAL A 155 -0.33 -12.67 -0.95
C VAL A 155 -0.30 -12.67 0.57
N LYS A 156 -1.05 -13.58 1.23
CA LYS A 156 -1.04 -13.72 2.70
C LYS A 156 0.35 -14.06 3.24
N MET A 157 1.05 -14.99 2.60
CA MET A 157 2.41 -15.35 2.99
C MET A 157 3.38 -14.17 2.84
N LEU A 158 3.29 -13.44 1.73
CA LEU A 158 4.12 -12.27 1.50
C LEU A 158 3.85 -11.16 2.51
N LEU A 159 2.60 -10.96 2.93
CA LEU A 159 2.19 -9.94 3.91
C LEU A 159 2.29 -10.39 5.37
N ALA A 160 2.69 -11.64 5.65
CA ALA A 160 2.77 -12.17 7.03
C ALA A 160 3.58 -11.29 8.00
N PRO A 161 4.73 -10.67 7.59
CA PRO A 161 5.48 -9.79 8.47
C PRO A 161 4.72 -8.55 8.96
N ALA A 162 3.66 -8.15 8.28
CA ALA A 162 2.82 -7.01 8.70
C ALA A 162 1.80 -7.39 9.79
N GLU A 163 1.65 -8.67 10.14
CA GLU A 163 0.77 -9.19 11.20
C GLU A 163 -0.71 -8.76 11.09
N PHE A 164 -1.24 -8.66 9.85
CA PHE A 164 -2.68 -8.39 9.66
C PHE A 164 -3.52 -9.45 10.37
N GLY A 165 -4.56 -9.01 11.09
CA GLY A 165 -5.48 -9.92 11.78
C GLY A 165 -6.50 -10.58 10.85
N HIS A 166 -6.88 -9.88 9.79
CA HIS A 166 -7.93 -10.31 8.88
C HIS A 166 -7.63 -9.92 7.45
N PHE A 167 -8.06 -10.78 6.51
CA PHE A 167 -8.07 -10.50 5.08
C PHE A 167 -9.49 -10.56 4.55
N SER A 168 -9.89 -9.56 3.76
CA SER A 168 -11.19 -9.48 3.11
C SER A 168 -11.00 -9.35 1.61
N VAL A 169 -11.64 -10.23 0.83
CA VAL A 169 -11.59 -10.19 -0.64
C VAL A 169 -12.87 -9.57 -1.14
N ILE A 170 -12.76 -8.58 -2.04
CA ILE A 170 -13.90 -7.78 -2.52
C ILE A 170 -13.59 -7.23 -3.91
N GLY A 171 -14.62 -6.89 -4.68
CA GLY A 171 -14.47 -6.19 -5.97
C GLY A 171 -14.13 -4.70 -5.79
N ALA A 172 -13.43 -4.11 -6.78
CA ALA A 172 -12.99 -2.72 -6.71
C ALA A 172 -14.14 -1.71 -6.56
N GLU A 173 -15.24 -1.91 -7.28
CA GLU A 173 -16.43 -1.05 -7.21
C GLU A 173 -17.10 -1.15 -5.83
N GLN A 174 -17.32 -2.36 -5.35
CA GLN A 174 -17.93 -2.58 -4.03
C GLN A 174 -17.05 -2.02 -2.92
N HIS A 175 -15.72 -2.15 -3.03
CA HIS A 175 -14.78 -1.52 -2.11
C HIS A 175 -15.02 -0.01 -2.03
N ASP A 176 -15.00 0.69 -3.18
CA ASP A 176 -15.11 2.14 -3.19
C ASP A 176 -16.47 2.63 -2.69
N GLN A 177 -17.56 1.90 -2.96
CA GLN A 177 -18.88 2.18 -2.41
C GLN A 177 -18.89 2.07 -0.87
N ILE A 178 -18.30 1.00 -0.32
CA ILE A 178 -18.22 0.80 1.14
C ILE A 178 -17.38 1.90 1.79
N ILE A 179 -16.20 2.22 1.21
CA ILE A 179 -15.31 3.26 1.76
C ILE A 179 -15.95 4.65 1.67
N ALA A 180 -16.68 4.95 0.60
CA ALA A 180 -17.44 6.21 0.50
C ALA A 180 -18.44 6.36 1.65
N PHE A 181 -19.12 5.31 2.02
CA PHE A 181 -20.11 5.32 3.10
C PHE A 181 -19.47 5.30 4.49
N THR A 182 -18.52 4.39 4.73
CA THR A 182 -17.98 4.14 6.08
C THR A 182 -16.90 5.12 6.50
N SER A 183 -16.14 5.68 5.56
CA SER A 183 -15.02 6.58 5.83
C SER A 183 -15.28 8.01 5.35
N GLN A 184 -15.71 8.20 4.11
CA GLN A 184 -15.79 9.56 3.54
C GLN A 184 -17.02 10.32 4.02
N LEU A 185 -18.18 9.69 4.09
CA LEU A 185 -19.41 10.32 4.54
C LEU A 185 -19.32 10.87 5.98
N PRO A 186 -18.78 10.15 6.99
CA PRO A 186 -18.54 10.70 8.32
C PRO A 186 -17.66 11.95 8.31
N HIS A 187 -16.62 11.99 7.46
CA HIS A 187 -15.78 13.18 7.33
C HIS A 187 -16.53 14.37 6.74
N ILE A 188 -17.39 14.15 5.73
CA ILE A 188 -18.21 15.22 5.14
C ILE A 188 -19.17 15.75 6.18
N VAL A 189 -19.90 14.90 6.90
CA VAL A 189 -20.84 15.28 7.94
C VAL A 189 -20.14 16.05 9.05
N SER A 190 -19.01 15.56 9.56
CA SER A 190 -18.23 16.24 10.60
C SER A 190 -17.73 17.61 10.15
N ASN A 191 -17.21 17.71 8.94
CA ASN A 191 -16.78 18.99 8.36
C ASN A 191 -17.94 19.98 8.19
N ALA A 192 -19.09 19.52 7.71
CA ALA A 192 -20.28 20.34 7.56
C ALA A 192 -20.75 20.86 8.91
N TYR A 193 -20.77 20.01 9.93
CA TYR A 193 -21.12 20.37 11.31
C TYR A 193 -20.20 21.47 11.86
N VAL A 194 -18.88 21.26 11.83
CA VAL A 194 -17.89 22.22 12.36
C VAL A 194 -17.92 23.55 11.62
N LYS A 195 -18.19 23.54 10.31
CA LYS A 195 -18.27 24.73 9.48
C LYS A 195 -19.62 25.44 9.56
N SER A 196 -20.63 24.84 10.19
CA SER A 196 -21.95 25.44 10.31
C SER A 196 -21.91 26.72 11.14
N PRO A 197 -22.76 27.74 10.83
CA PRO A 197 -22.85 28.95 11.64
C PRO A 197 -23.17 28.65 13.12
N SER A 198 -24.03 27.65 13.37
CA SER A 198 -24.44 27.26 14.72
C SER A 198 -23.30 26.72 15.58
N ALA A 199 -22.32 26.02 14.99
CA ALA A 199 -21.15 25.52 15.73
C ALA A 199 -20.22 26.66 16.23
N ARG A 200 -20.35 27.86 15.66
CA ARG A 200 -19.53 29.03 16.04
C ARG A 200 -20.14 29.85 17.19
N ILE A 201 -21.38 29.60 17.56
CA ILE A 201 -22.10 30.35 18.59
C ILE A 201 -21.70 29.92 20.01
N HIS A 202 -21.14 28.74 20.17
CA HIS A 202 -20.73 28.14 21.45
C HIS A 202 -19.22 28.21 21.71
N LYS A 203 -18.62 29.35 21.43
CA LYS A 203 -17.24 29.66 21.85
C LYS A 203 -17.24 30.40 23.17
#